data_8092584fa3e090667056395d1ac778e1
#
_entry.id   8092584fa3e090667056395d1ac778e1
#
_cell.length_a   1.000
_cell.length_b   1.000
_cell.length_c   1.000
_cell.angle_alpha   90.00
_cell.angle_beta   90.00
_cell.angle_gamma   90.00
#
_symmetry.space_group_name_H-M   'P 1'
#
loop_
_entity.id
_entity.type
_entity.pdbx_description
1 polymer ?
#
loop_
_entity_poly.entity_id
_entity_poly.type
_entity_poly.pdbx_seq_one_letter_code
_entity_poly.pdbx_strand_id
1 'polypeptide(L)' 'MTAKEMFEALGYYEDTEHSSIYAIKVYRNKYRKTIYFDDGKTIDTTGNVITLDLLKAINKQVEELGWLEDVKD' A
#
# COMPACT_ATOMS: atom_id res chain seq x y z
N MET A 1 7.67 7.51 11.07
CA MET A 1 7.12 7.85 9.74
C MET A 1 5.81 7.14 9.51
N THR A 2 4.88 7.81 8.86
CA THR A 2 3.66 7.15 8.42
C THR A 2 3.95 6.32 7.16
N ALA A 3 3.05 5.40 6.85
CA ALA A 3 3.16 4.63 5.62
C ALA A 3 3.19 5.56 4.40
N LYS A 4 2.34 6.59 4.40
CA LYS A 4 2.29 7.55 3.31
C LYS A 4 3.64 8.21 3.10
N GLU A 5 4.29 8.63 4.18
CA GLU A 5 5.62 9.25 4.09
C GLU A 5 6.65 8.27 3.54
N MET A 6 6.57 7.01 3.96
CA MET A 6 7.49 5.99 3.47
C MET A 6 7.31 5.75 1.98
N PHE A 7 6.05 5.67 1.53
CA PHE A 7 5.77 5.52 0.10
C PHE A 7 6.24 6.73 -0.70
N GLU A 8 6.03 7.94 -0.16
CA GLU A 8 6.46 9.16 -0.85
C GLU A 8 7.98 9.20 -0.99
N ALA A 9 8.70 8.73 0.01
CA ALA A 9 10.16 8.67 -0.06
C ALA A 9 10.64 7.72 -1.15
N LEU A 10 9.81 6.76 -1.56
CA LEU A 10 10.14 5.82 -2.62
C LEU A 10 9.62 6.26 -3.99
N GLY A 11 9.02 7.46 -4.07
CA GLY A 11 8.52 7.99 -5.33
C GLY A 11 7.07 7.64 -5.62
N TYR A 12 6.35 7.11 -4.65
CA TYR A 12 4.93 6.82 -4.79
C TYR A 12 4.12 7.98 -4.22
N TYR A 13 2.88 8.10 -4.68
CA TYR A 13 1.92 9.04 -4.10
C TYR A 13 0.60 8.32 -3.90
N GLU A 14 -0.16 8.78 -2.92
CA GLU A 14 -1.47 8.20 -2.67
C GLU A 14 -2.44 8.72 -3.72
N ASP A 15 -3.10 7.81 -4.43
CA ASP A 15 -4.09 8.14 -5.44
C ASP A 15 -5.48 8.09 -4.80
N THR A 16 -6.00 9.26 -4.45
CA THR A 16 -7.29 9.36 -3.78
C THR A 16 -8.44 9.48 -4.77
N GLU A 17 -8.14 9.72 -6.05
CA GLU A 17 -9.17 9.88 -7.07
C GLU A 17 -9.52 8.58 -7.76
N HIS A 18 -8.60 7.63 -7.73
CA HIS A 18 -8.77 6.36 -8.43
C HIS A 18 -9.27 5.31 -7.45
N SER A 19 -10.49 5.47 -6.99
CA SER A 19 -11.02 4.51 -6.03
C SER A 19 -11.74 3.40 -6.76
N SER A 20 -11.22 2.21 -6.61
CA SER A 20 -11.99 1.00 -6.83
C SER A 20 -12.92 0.83 -5.65
N ILE A 21 -14.07 0.20 -5.86
CA ILE A 21 -14.99 -0.05 -4.74
C ILE A 21 -14.37 -0.98 -3.69
N TYR A 22 -13.30 -1.66 -4.05
CA TYR A 22 -12.65 -2.61 -3.14
C TYR A 22 -11.37 -2.07 -2.51
N ALA A 23 -10.81 -1.01 -3.08
CA ALA A 23 -9.51 -0.51 -2.62
C ALA A 23 -9.70 0.50 -1.48
N ILE A 24 -8.98 0.27 -0.39
CA ILE A 24 -8.98 1.18 0.76
C ILE A 24 -7.89 2.22 0.60
N LYS A 25 -6.74 1.80 0.08
CA LYS A 25 -5.59 2.67 -0.19
C LYS A 25 -4.98 2.28 -1.52
N VAL A 26 -4.58 3.28 -2.29
CA VAL A 26 -3.93 3.07 -3.57
C VAL A 26 -2.70 3.97 -3.63
N TYR A 27 -1.56 3.38 -3.94
CA TYR A 27 -0.31 4.14 -4.16
C TYR A 27 0.17 3.90 -5.57
N ARG A 28 0.62 4.95 -6.23
CA ARG A 28 1.02 4.91 -7.63
C ARG A 28 2.30 5.70 -7.83
N ASN A 29 3.17 5.25 -8.73
CA ASN A 29 4.37 6.03 -9.06
C ASN A 29 4.27 6.55 -10.50
N LYS A 30 5.28 7.32 -10.91
CA LYS A 30 5.28 7.96 -12.22
C LYS A 30 5.39 6.96 -13.37
N TYR A 31 5.77 5.73 -13.09
CA TYR A 31 5.86 4.68 -14.10
C TYR A 31 4.59 3.84 -14.15
N ARG A 32 3.52 4.28 -13.50
CA ARG A 32 2.22 3.61 -13.44
C ARG A 32 2.27 2.28 -12.68
N LYS A 33 3.27 2.08 -11.85
CA LYS A 33 3.27 0.96 -10.93
C LYS A 33 2.31 1.30 -9.81
N THR A 34 1.43 0.37 -9.48
CA THR A 34 0.36 0.62 -8.54
C THR A 34 0.33 -0.45 -7.47
N ILE A 35 0.04 -0.04 -6.25
CA ILE A 35 -0.11 -0.94 -5.13
C ILE A 35 -1.48 -0.66 -4.53
N TYR A 36 -2.33 -1.69 -4.53
CA TYR A 36 -3.68 -1.60 -3.99
C TYR A 36 -3.75 -2.33 -2.67
N PHE A 37 -4.38 -1.70 -1.69
CA PHE A 37 -4.71 -2.34 -0.41
C PHE A 37 -6.22 -2.51 -0.41
N ASP A 38 -6.68 -3.74 -0.56
CA ASP A 38 -8.09 -4.03 -0.77
C ASP A 38 -8.80 -4.38 0.53
N ASP A 39 -10.11 -4.18 0.56
CA ASP A 39 -10.89 -4.36 1.77
C ASP A 39 -10.94 -5.82 2.25
N GLY A 40 -10.58 -6.76 1.41
CA GLY A 40 -10.46 -8.17 1.80
C GLY A 40 -9.13 -8.50 2.45
N LYS A 41 -8.36 -7.48 2.84
CA LYS A 41 -7.03 -7.62 3.45
C LYS A 41 -6.04 -8.28 2.49
N THR A 42 -6.17 -7.95 1.21
CA THR A 42 -5.25 -8.40 0.17
C THR A 42 -4.49 -7.21 -0.37
N ILE A 43 -3.30 -7.47 -0.89
CA ILE A 43 -2.44 -6.44 -1.46
C ILE A 43 -2.12 -6.85 -2.88
N ASP A 44 -2.48 -5.99 -3.83
CA ASP A 44 -2.23 -6.25 -5.24
C ASP A 44 -1.16 -5.30 -5.72
N THR A 45 -0.05 -5.85 -6.23
CA THR A 45 1.07 -5.07 -6.72
C THR A 45 1.22 -5.35 -8.21
N THR A 46 0.81 -4.39 -9.03
CA THR A 46 0.87 -4.59 -10.47
C THR A 46 2.24 -4.22 -11.00
N GLY A 47 2.97 -5.22 -11.50
CA GLY A 47 4.24 -5.00 -12.17
C GLY A 47 5.36 -4.47 -11.29
N ASN A 48 5.24 -4.61 -9.99
CA ASN A 48 6.24 -4.10 -9.07
C ASN A 48 7.24 -5.19 -8.68
N VAL A 49 8.50 -4.79 -8.65
CA VAL A 49 9.51 -5.57 -7.95
C VAL A 49 9.48 -5.09 -6.50
N ILE A 50 9.33 -5.99 -5.58
CA ILE A 50 9.21 -5.62 -4.17
C ILE A 50 10.61 -5.57 -3.57
N THR A 51 11.13 -4.36 -3.41
CA THR A 51 12.39 -4.14 -2.71
C THR A 51 12.15 -4.20 -1.21
N LEU A 52 13.21 -4.31 -0.45
CA LEU A 52 13.08 -4.31 1.01
C LEU A 52 12.42 -3.03 1.52
N ASP A 53 12.81 -1.88 0.96
CA ASP A 53 12.22 -0.62 1.38
C ASP A 53 10.73 -0.55 1.05
N LEU A 54 10.35 -1.08 -0.11
CA LEU A 54 8.95 -1.13 -0.49
C LEU A 54 8.18 -2.07 0.45
N LEU A 55 8.78 -3.20 0.80
CA LEU A 55 8.14 -4.13 1.74
C LEU A 55 7.92 -3.47 3.10
N LYS A 56 8.87 -2.67 3.56
CA LYS A 56 8.73 -1.96 4.82
C LYS A 56 7.56 -0.98 4.78
N ALA A 57 7.40 -0.26 3.65
CA ALA A 57 6.29 0.66 3.49
C ALA A 57 4.96 -0.08 3.46
N ILE A 58 4.90 -1.21 2.75
CA ILE A 58 3.71 -2.05 2.70
C ILE A 58 3.34 -2.54 4.10
N ASN A 59 4.32 -3.04 4.84
CA ASN A 59 4.09 -3.51 6.21
C ASN A 59 3.57 -2.39 7.10
N LYS A 60 4.11 -1.20 6.95
CA LYS A 60 3.66 -0.06 7.75
C LYS A 60 2.20 0.26 7.43
N GLN A 61 1.82 0.22 6.16
CA GLN A 61 0.44 0.49 5.78
C GLN A 61 -0.51 -0.57 6.33
N VAL A 62 -0.13 -1.82 6.28
CA VAL A 62 -0.92 -2.92 6.85
C VAL A 62 -1.11 -2.71 8.35
N GLU A 63 -0.05 -2.28 9.02
CA GLU A 63 -0.10 -1.98 10.45
C GLU A 63 -1.07 -0.83 10.74
N GLU A 64 -0.99 0.25 9.94
CA GLU A 64 -1.85 1.41 10.12
C GLU A 64 -3.32 1.10 9.84
N LEU A 65 -3.59 0.16 8.94
CA LEU A 65 -4.95 -0.29 8.65
C LEU A 65 -5.50 -1.20 9.75
N GLY A 66 -4.67 -1.62 10.69
CA GLY A 66 -5.10 -2.49 11.78
C GLY A 66 -5.27 -3.95 11.36
N TRP A 67 -4.80 -4.31 10.17
CA TRP A 67 -5.00 -5.66 9.66
C TRP A 67 -4.34 -6.73 10.51
N LEU A 68 -3.20 -6.40 11.11
CA LEU A 68 -2.46 -7.37 11.92
C LEU A 68 -3.13 -7.64 13.27
N GLU A 69 -3.96 -6.72 13.71
CA GLU A 69 -4.62 -6.87 15.00
C GLU A 69 -5.75 -7.91 14.95
N ASP A 70 -6.21 -8.23 13.75
CA ASP A 70 -7.26 -9.22 13.56
C ASP A 70 -6.72 -10.64 13.52
N VAL A 71 -5.41 -10.79 13.49
CA VAL A 71 -4.78 -12.10 13.44
C VAL A 71 -4.65 -12.58 14.86
N LYS A 72 -5.67 -13.25 15.32
CA LYS A 72 -5.68 -13.82 16.65
C LYS A 72 -5.77 -15.32 16.56
N ASP A 73 -5.04 -15.92 17.39
CA ASP A 73 -5.08 -17.37 17.46
C ASP A 73 -6.05 -17.89 18.42
#